data_d0b7db1f9083ea90c1e9d88c7473f421
#
_entry.id   d0b7db1f9083ea90c1e9d88c7473f421
#
_cell.length_a   1.000
_cell.length_b   1.000
_cell.length_c   1.000
_cell.angle_alpha   90.00
_cell.angle_beta   90.00
_cell.angle_gamma   90.00
#
_symmetry.space_group_name_H-M   'P 1'
#
loop_
_entity.id
_entity.type
_entity.pdbx_description
1 polymer ?
#
loop_
_entity_poly.entity_id
_entity_poly.type
_entity_poly.pdbx_seq_one_letter_code
_entity_poly.pdbx_strand_id
1 'polypeptide(L)'
;MSLIDKFRLAFDISPVPMLLVASDGSMLLANDDFLDLFEYTIEELRGLNVEALVPASIREYHPELRSAYNQVSTKRSMGAGRDLHGVTKSGNVIPLELGLEPVTDGVEKMALVAAIDISHRKVHEDRMHRAMDAAASAMVMVDGRGTIVFVNKAASTLFGYDEEDLLGHKVEMLIPEEFRRAHPVYLGSFMNNSTERFMGLGRDLFARRSDGTRFPVEISLTPVDAPSGVLVMSTIVDLSERVAAAEAVARKSAELAALNVELSHFAYSASHDLKAPLSSITGLLNLCIEDLDEGNLDEVRENLARVIDISHRSAKKVEGVLQIARAGRDGMPKVPVLLDAIIAEIWIDLTGGKSTTKLELEFNYADPLVTELPTLKVIIENMLSNALRYGDSSKPEHVICVKSDAVEDGVKISVRDNGIGISEQNLLKVFQMFIRLDERSGDGLGLSLVQKQVERLGGEITINSTVGQGTEICFTLPSEEKTHD
;
A
#
# COMPACT_ATOMS: atom_id res chain seq x y z
N MET A 1 53.31 -29.41 -58.77
CA MET A 1 52.87 -28.35 -57.85
C MET A 1 53.93 -28.13 -56.78
N SER A 2 54.54 -26.98 -56.76
CA SER A 2 55.58 -26.65 -55.77
C SER A 2 54.98 -26.55 -54.37
N LEU A 3 55.80 -26.57 -53.34
CA LEU A 3 55.34 -26.38 -51.96
C LEU A 3 54.65 -24.98 -51.77
N ILE A 4 55.19 -24.02 -52.53
CA ILE A 4 54.65 -22.65 -52.58
C ILE A 4 53.23 -22.61 -53.17
N ASP A 5 53.02 -23.38 -54.28
CA ASP A 5 51.68 -23.46 -54.91
C ASP A 5 50.67 -24.11 -53.99
N LYS A 6 51.06 -25.13 -53.20
CA LYS A 6 50.18 -25.78 -52.21
C LYS A 6 49.82 -24.83 -51.02
N PHE A 7 50.81 -24.08 -50.60
CA PHE A 7 50.55 -23.06 -49.50
C PHE A 7 49.57 -21.98 -49.98
N ARG A 8 49.84 -21.47 -51.21
CA ARG A 8 48.96 -20.43 -51.78
C ARG A 8 47.55 -20.94 -51.97
N LEU A 9 47.40 -22.17 -52.49
CA LEU A 9 46.10 -22.79 -52.64
C LEU A 9 45.38 -22.93 -51.26
N ALA A 10 46.08 -23.41 -50.23
CA ALA A 10 45.51 -23.57 -48.91
C ALA A 10 45.11 -22.23 -48.26
N PHE A 11 45.87 -21.17 -48.53
CA PHE A 11 45.58 -19.80 -48.06
C PHE A 11 44.33 -19.24 -48.77
N ASP A 12 44.25 -19.40 -50.12
CA ASP A 12 43.15 -18.86 -50.92
C ASP A 12 41.82 -19.59 -50.68
N ILE A 13 41.83 -20.90 -50.40
CA ILE A 13 40.60 -21.70 -50.12
C ILE A 13 40.21 -21.72 -48.63
N SER A 14 40.98 -21.06 -47.78
CA SER A 14 40.63 -20.98 -46.35
C SER A 14 39.33 -20.19 -46.12
N PRO A 15 38.33 -20.74 -45.42
CA PRO A 15 37.10 -20.02 -45.11
C PRO A 15 37.28 -18.96 -43.98
N VAL A 16 38.49 -18.76 -43.52
CA VAL A 16 38.84 -17.73 -42.55
C VAL A 16 39.47 -16.55 -43.27
N PRO A 17 38.97 -15.32 -43.12
CA PRO A 17 39.61 -14.12 -43.66
C PRO A 17 41.07 -14.00 -43.22
N MET A 18 42.01 -13.99 -44.15
CA MET A 18 43.44 -13.98 -43.87
C MET A 18 44.16 -12.87 -44.64
N LEU A 19 45.11 -12.20 -43.96
CA LEU A 19 45.95 -11.15 -44.49
C LEU A 19 47.40 -11.42 -44.08
N LEU A 20 48.36 -11.30 -45.00
CA LEU A 20 49.78 -11.29 -44.69
C LEU A 20 50.30 -9.86 -44.75
N VAL A 21 50.89 -9.41 -43.64
CA VAL A 21 51.39 -8.04 -43.46
C VAL A 21 52.88 -8.06 -43.23
N ALA A 22 53.62 -7.20 -43.93
CA ALA A 22 55.07 -7.00 -43.73
C ALA A 22 55.34 -6.22 -42.46
N SER A 23 56.60 -6.20 -42.05
CA SER A 23 57.04 -5.47 -40.83
C SER A 23 56.80 -3.95 -40.88
N ASP A 24 56.78 -3.37 -42.08
CA ASP A 24 56.49 -1.94 -42.33
C ASP A 24 54.98 -1.63 -42.38
N GLY A 25 54.11 -2.65 -42.37
CA GLY A 25 52.67 -2.52 -42.44
C GLY A 25 52.07 -2.66 -43.82
N SER A 26 52.90 -2.88 -44.85
CA SER A 26 52.42 -3.14 -46.19
C SER A 26 51.70 -4.50 -46.28
N MET A 27 50.55 -4.53 -46.97
CA MET A 27 49.72 -5.70 -47.12
C MET A 27 50.20 -6.51 -48.34
N LEU A 28 50.70 -7.71 -48.09
CA LEU A 28 51.38 -8.54 -49.11
C LEU A 28 50.41 -9.48 -49.83
N LEU A 29 49.60 -10.20 -49.11
CA LEU A 29 48.63 -11.15 -49.58
C LEU A 29 47.34 -11.08 -48.74
N ALA A 30 46.22 -11.24 -49.41
CA ALA A 30 44.91 -11.42 -48.75
C ALA A 30 44.18 -12.53 -49.51
N ASN A 31 43.42 -13.38 -48.79
CA ASN A 31 42.54 -14.35 -49.43
C ASN A 31 41.18 -13.71 -49.79
N ASP A 32 40.39 -14.43 -50.57
CA ASP A 32 39.10 -13.90 -51.07
C ASP A 32 38.16 -13.55 -49.93
N ASP A 33 38.05 -14.36 -48.86
CA ASP A 33 37.21 -14.07 -47.71
C ASP A 33 37.63 -12.78 -46.98
N PHE A 34 38.94 -12.46 -46.94
CA PHE A 34 39.41 -11.20 -46.38
C PHE A 34 39.04 -10.01 -47.27
N LEU A 35 39.17 -10.16 -48.57
CA LEU A 35 38.81 -9.14 -49.54
C LEU A 35 37.32 -8.83 -49.47
N ASP A 36 36.49 -9.86 -49.40
CA ASP A 36 35.03 -9.71 -49.24
C ASP A 36 34.66 -9.06 -47.92
N LEU A 37 35.28 -9.47 -46.81
CA LEU A 37 34.99 -8.90 -45.48
C LEU A 37 35.33 -7.42 -45.40
N PHE A 38 36.44 -6.98 -45.99
CA PHE A 38 36.87 -5.58 -45.93
C PHE A 38 36.48 -4.75 -47.15
N GLU A 39 35.82 -5.35 -48.17
CA GLU A 39 35.30 -4.71 -49.37
C GLU A 39 36.41 -4.14 -50.29
N TYR A 40 37.60 -4.73 -50.30
CA TYR A 40 38.71 -4.30 -51.12
C TYR A 40 39.01 -5.32 -52.20
N THR A 41 39.58 -4.85 -53.35
CA THR A 41 40.26 -5.73 -54.28
C THR A 41 41.74 -5.91 -53.91
N ILE A 42 42.40 -6.96 -54.39
CA ILE A 42 43.82 -7.22 -54.08
C ILE A 42 44.73 -6.11 -54.62
N GLU A 43 44.34 -5.51 -55.75
CA GLU A 43 45.09 -4.39 -56.34
C GLU A 43 45.04 -3.15 -55.46
N GLU A 44 43.89 -2.87 -54.90
CA GLU A 44 43.70 -1.74 -53.99
C GLU A 44 44.47 -1.92 -52.67
N LEU A 45 44.46 -3.15 -52.11
CA LEU A 45 45.15 -3.45 -50.85
C LEU A 45 46.69 -3.31 -51.00
N ARG A 46 47.26 -3.70 -52.12
CA ARG A 46 48.71 -3.58 -52.36
C ARG A 46 49.23 -2.15 -52.30
N GLY A 47 48.41 -1.17 -52.48
CA GLY A 47 48.77 0.26 -52.36
C GLY A 47 48.55 0.90 -51.01
N LEU A 48 48.00 0.13 -50.05
CA LEU A 48 47.62 0.62 -48.73
C LEU A 48 48.45 -0.02 -47.63
N ASN A 49 48.53 0.68 -46.51
CA ASN A 49 49.07 0.17 -45.28
C ASN A 49 47.95 -0.38 -44.37
N VAL A 50 48.24 -1.40 -43.54
CA VAL A 50 47.26 -2.04 -42.64
C VAL A 50 46.55 -1.05 -41.72
N GLU A 51 47.14 0.10 -41.44
CA GLU A 51 46.52 1.18 -40.70
C GLU A 51 45.27 1.75 -41.38
N ALA A 52 45.08 1.55 -42.70
CA ALA A 52 43.84 1.90 -43.40
C ALA A 52 42.64 1.11 -42.91
N LEU A 53 42.84 -0.13 -42.44
CA LEU A 53 41.80 -1.04 -41.92
C LEU A 53 41.52 -0.81 -40.43
N VAL A 54 42.19 0.13 -39.76
CA VAL A 54 42.10 0.40 -38.35
C VAL A 54 41.23 1.64 -38.10
N PRO A 55 40.35 1.65 -37.13
CA PRO A 55 39.54 2.84 -36.74
C PRO A 55 40.40 4.08 -36.51
N ALA A 56 39.89 5.26 -36.89
CA ALA A 56 40.60 6.52 -36.81
C ALA A 56 41.13 6.85 -35.38
N SER A 57 40.40 6.42 -34.36
CA SER A 57 40.73 6.64 -32.94
C SER A 57 42.01 5.98 -32.46
N ILE A 58 42.45 4.90 -33.13
CA ILE A 58 43.63 4.13 -32.74
C ILE A 58 44.68 4.08 -33.86
N ARG A 59 44.40 4.62 -35.03
CA ARG A 59 45.22 4.58 -36.20
C ARG A 59 46.60 5.16 -36.00
N GLU A 60 46.73 6.27 -35.28
CA GLU A 60 47.99 6.94 -34.98
C GLU A 60 48.94 6.09 -34.13
N TYR A 61 48.39 5.29 -33.22
CA TYR A 61 49.17 4.47 -32.27
C TYR A 61 49.40 3.06 -32.77
N HIS A 62 48.70 2.64 -33.83
CA HIS A 62 48.79 1.26 -34.36
C HIS A 62 50.20 0.91 -34.87
N PRO A 63 50.98 1.77 -35.56
CA PRO A 63 52.37 1.49 -35.92
C PRO A 63 53.27 1.12 -34.75
N GLU A 64 53.09 1.76 -33.60
CA GLU A 64 53.82 1.46 -32.36
C GLU A 64 53.47 0.07 -31.83
N LEU A 65 52.16 -0.28 -31.83
CA LEU A 65 51.67 -1.58 -31.41
C LEU A 65 52.16 -2.69 -32.32
N ARG A 66 52.21 -2.44 -33.64
CA ARG A 66 52.77 -3.37 -34.66
C ARG A 66 54.29 -3.55 -34.46
N SER A 67 55.02 -2.47 -34.24
CA SER A 67 56.45 -2.52 -33.96
C SER A 67 56.75 -3.34 -32.70
N ALA A 68 56.02 -3.12 -31.64
CA ALA A 68 56.15 -3.89 -30.39
C ALA A 68 55.85 -5.40 -30.61
N TYR A 69 54.83 -5.74 -31.42
CA TYR A 69 54.57 -7.13 -31.78
C TYR A 69 55.71 -7.76 -32.54
N ASN A 70 56.27 -7.06 -33.53
CA ASN A 70 57.39 -7.56 -34.35
C ASN A 70 58.65 -7.82 -33.53
N GLN A 71 58.86 -7.12 -32.42
CA GLN A 71 59.99 -7.37 -31.53
C GLN A 71 59.85 -8.64 -30.69
N VAL A 72 58.63 -9.00 -30.26
CA VAL A 72 58.37 -10.15 -29.39
C VAL A 72 58.04 -11.40 -30.19
N SER A 73 57.44 -11.25 -31.38
CA SER A 73 57.12 -12.28 -32.38
C SER A 73 56.58 -13.61 -31.80
N THR A 74 55.56 -13.54 -30.96
CA THR A 74 54.89 -14.72 -30.41
C THR A 74 53.49 -14.87 -30.97
N LYS A 75 53.02 -16.11 -31.19
CA LYS A 75 51.62 -16.39 -31.54
C LYS A 75 50.71 -15.74 -30.51
N ARG A 76 49.79 -14.96 -30.99
CA ARG A 76 48.90 -14.19 -30.13
C ARG A 76 47.47 -14.16 -30.63
N SER A 77 46.54 -14.58 -29.80
CA SER A 77 45.12 -14.23 -29.97
C SER A 77 44.92 -12.83 -29.49
N MET A 78 44.47 -11.93 -30.35
CA MET A 78 44.12 -10.55 -30.01
C MET A 78 42.59 -10.47 -29.94
N GLY A 79 42.09 -9.93 -28.87
CA GLY A 79 40.64 -9.79 -28.65
C GLY A 79 40.08 -10.60 -27.49
N ALA A 80 40.84 -11.50 -26.87
CA ALA A 80 40.42 -12.11 -25.61
C ALA A 80 40.28 -11.01 -24.53
N GLY A 81 39.06 -10.47 -24.37
CA GLY A 81 38.72 -9.37 -23.40
C GLY A 81 38.97 -7.94 -23.92
N ARG A 82 39.15 -7.73 -25.25
CA ARG A 82 39.22 -6.37 -25.85
C ARG A 82 38.37 -6.36 -27.14
N ASP A 83 37.52 -5.36 -27.24
CA ASP A 83 36.74 -5.09 -28.45
C ASP A 83 37.65 -4.51 -29.53
N LEU A 84 38.07 -5.37 -30.44
CA LEU A 84 38.82 -4.93 -31.63
C LEU A 84 37.81 -4.63 -32.76
N HIS A 85 38.12 -3.58 -33.52
CA HIS A 85 37.29 -3.18 -34.66
C HIS A 85 38.14 -2.96 -35.89
N GLY A 86 37.61 -3.37 -37.01
CA GLY A 86 38.15 -3.04 -38.34
C GLY A 86 37.27 -2.04 -39.05
N VAL A 87 37.81 -1.37 -40.07
CA VAL A 87 37.08 -0.43 -40.92
C VAL A 87 37.13 -0.96 -42.35
N THR A 88 35.95 -1.18 -42.96
CA THR A 88 35.84 -1.59 -44.37
C THR A 88 36.08 -0.41 -45.31
N LYS A 89 36.22 -0.67 -46.59
CA LYS A 89 36.38 0.35 -47.64
C LYS A 89 35.23 1.35 -47.67
N SER A 90 34.00 0.89 -47.43
CA SER A 90 32.80 1.75 -47.33
C SER A 90 32.76 2.59 -46.09
N GLY A 91 33.69 2.39 -45.10
CA GLY A 91 33.75 3.11 -43.84
C GLY A 91 32.98 2.45 -42.71
N ASN A 92 32.40 1.25 -42.90
CA ASN A 92 31.72 0.51 -41.85
C ASN A 92 32.73 0.01 -40.82
N VAL A 93 32.38 0.17 -39.53
CA VAL A 93 33.15 -0.36 -38.42
C VAL A 93 32.61 -1.73 -38.04
N ILE A 94 33.44 -2.78 -38.20
CA ILE A 94 33.06 -4.17 -37.89
C ILE A 94 33.84 -4.66 -36.66
N PRO A 95 33.18 -5.32 -35.68
CA PRO A 95 33.85 -5.92 -34.54
C PRO A 95 34.58 -7.21 -34.97
N LEU A 96 35.83 -7.34 -34.57
CA LEU A 96 36.71 -8.42 -35.01
C LEU A 96 37.36 -9.15 -33.83
N GLU A 97 37.53 -10.44 -33.99
CA GLU A 97 38.50 -11.24 -33.25
C GLU A 97 39.71 -11.55 -34.14
N LEU A 98 40.93 -11.16 -33.73
CA LEU A 98 42.11 -11.28 -34.52
C LEU A 98 43.05 -12.38 -33.96
N GLY A 99 43.54 -13.23 -34.83
CA GLY A 99 44.65 -14.12 -34.57
C GLY A 99 45.92 -13.63 -35.29
N LEU A 100 47.03 -13.50 -34.58
CA LEU A 100 48.31 -13.09 -35.16
C LEU A 100 49.32 -14.23 -35.03
N GLU A 101 49.90 -14.63 -36.15
CA GLU A 101 50.96 -15.64 -36.22
C GLU A 101 52.18 -15.02 -36.90
N PRO A 102 53.36 -14.98 -36.25
CA PRO A 102 54.57 -14.49 -36.91
C PRO A 102 55.06 -15.47 -37.96
N VAL A 103 55.38 -14.95 -39.15
CA VAL A 103 55.91 -15.71 -40.26
C VAL A 103 57.24 -15.06 -40.68
N THR A 104 58.21 -15.89 -41.04
CA THR A 104 59.49 -15.41 -41.59
C THR A 104 59.91 -16.24 -42.77
N ASP A 105 60.42 -15.62 -43.82
CA ASP A 105 61.02 -16.31 -45.00
C ASP A 105 62.55 -16.47 -44.88
N GLY A 106 63.13 -16.15 -43.71
CA GLY A 106 64.54 -16.17 -43.43
C GLY A 106 65.22 -14.79 -43.56
N VAL A 107 64.56 -13.81 -44.17
CA VAL A 107 65.08 -12.44 -44.38
C VAL A 107 64.09 -11.43 -43.73
N GLU A 108 62.84 -11.54 -44.04
CA GLU A 108 61.81 -10.59 -43.59
C GLU A 108 60.89 -11.22 -42.56
N LYS A 109 60.51 -10.41 -41.56
CA LYS A 109 59.48 -10.76 -40.58
C LYS A 109 58.12 -10.24 -41.09
N MET A 110 57.14 -11.13 -41.09
CA MET A 110 55.79 -10.86 -41.50
C MET A 110 54.82 -11.30 -40.42
N ALA A 111 53.61 -10.84 -40.45
CA ALA A 111 52.53 -11.33 -39.63
C ALA A 111 51.37 -11.88 -40.48
N LEU A 112 51.00 -13.12 -40.24
CA LEU A 112 49.75 -13.67 -40.75
C LEU A 112 48.64 -13.28 -39.79
N VAL A 113 47.63 -12.54 -40.26
CA VAL A 113 46.48 -12.09 -39.55
C VAL A 113 45.28 -12.92 -39.99
N ALA A 114 44.61 -13.57 -39.07
CA ALA A 114 43.29 -14.14 -39.25
C ALA A 114 42.25 -13.21 -38.59
N ALA A 115 41.22 -12.77 -39.34
CA ALA A 115 40.23 -11.87 -38.89
C ALA A 115 38.85 -12.56 -38.89
N ILE A 116 38.23 -12.67 -37.74
CA ILE A 116 36.90 -13.29 -37.61
C ILE A 116 35.91 -12.16 -37.30
N ASP A 117 34.90 -11.99 -38.15
CA ASP A 117 33.79 -11.10 -37.89
C ASP A 117 32.90 -11.69 -36.80
N ILE A 118 32.76 -10.93 -35.68
CA ILE A 118 31.93 -11.30 -34.53
C ILE A 118 30.65 -10.50 -34.47
N SER A 119 30.25 -9.78 -35.52
CA SER A 119 29.02 -8.97 -35.56
C SER A 119 27.78 -9.77 -35.19
N HIS A 120 27.63 -10.96 -35.79
CA HIS A 120 26.50 -11.84 -35.49
C HIS A 120 26.48 -12.27 -34.03
N ARG A 121 27.63 -12.62 -33.46
CA ARG A 121 27.74 -12.99 -32.04
C ARG A 121 27.32 -11.82 -31.15
N LYS A 122 27.82 -10.61 -31.38
CA LYS A 122 27.47 -9.41 -30.61
C LYS A 122 25.99 -9.03 -30.74
N VAL A 123 25.40 -9.10 -31.92
CA VAL A 123 23.98 -8.87 -32.14
C VAL A 123 23.11 -9.87 -31.34
N HIS A 124 23.52 -11.12 -31.25
CA HIS A 124 22.81 -12.13 -30.45
C HIS A 124 22.95 -11.86 -28.94
N GLU A 125 24.14 -11.52 -28.47
CA GLU A 125 24.39 -11.13 -27.07
C GLU A 125 23.56 -9.91 -26.70
N ASP A 126 23.57 -8.85 -27.52
CA ASP A 126 22.76 -7.63 -27.32
C ASP A 126 21.26 -7.89 -27.31
N ARG A 127 20.79 -8.77 -28.20
CA ARG A 127 19.37 -9.16 -28.23
C ARG A 127 18.96 -9.89 -26.96
N MET A 128 19.79 -10.79 -26.47
CA MET A 128 19.54 -11.51 -25.22
C MET A 128 19.51 -10.56 -24.03
N HIS A 129 20.49 -9.64 -23.93
CA HIS A 129 20.49 -8.60 -22.91
C HIS A 129 19.22 -7.75 -22.93
N ARG A 130 18.85 -7.24 -24.10
CA ARG A 130 17.60 -6.45 -24.27
C ARG A 130 16.35 -7.23 -23.92
N ALA A 131 16.31 -8.55 -24.25
CA ALA A 131 15.17 -9.39 -23.88
C ALA A 131 15.06 -9.57 -22.37
N MET A 132 16.18 -9.74 -21.66
CA MET A 132 16.22 -9.83 -20.20
C MET A 132 15.87 -8.49 -19.54
N ASP A 133 16.33 -7.37 -20.11
CA ASP A 133 15.99 -6.02 -19.62
C ASP A 133 14.52 -5.64 -19.82
N ALA A 134 13.88 -6.18 -20.85
CA ALA A 134 12.46 -6.00 -21.11
C ALA A 134 11.56 -6.83 -20.17
N ALA A 135 12.14 -7.78 -19.42
CA ALA A 135 11.38 -8.56 -18.45
C ALA A 135 10.91 -7.68 -17.29
N ALA A 136 9.63 -7.82 -16.93
CA ALA A 136 9.02 -7.06 -15.81
C ALA A 136 9.55 -7.51 -14.44
N SER A 137 10.02 -8.75 -14.32
CA SER A 137 10.53 -9.28 -13.05
C SER A 137 12.02 -8.98 -12.90
N ALA A 138 12.43 -8.65 -11.70
CA ALA A 138 13.84 -8.46 -11.36
C ALA A 138 14.60 -9.80 -11.49
N MET A 139 15.71 -9.78 -12.23
CA MET A 139 16.56 -10.96 -12.46
C MET A 139 17.97 -10.67 -11.96
N VAL A 140 18.51 -11.58 -11.15
CA VAL A 140 19.88 -11.53 -10.62
C VAL A 140 20.50 -12.90 -10.84
N MET A 141 21.66 -12.96 -11.48
CA MET A 141 22.42 -14.20 -11.70
C MET A 141 23.69 -14.18 -10.86
N VAL A 142 23.97 -15.27 -10.17
CA VAL A 142 25.16 -15.40 -9.34
C VAL A 142 26.00 -16.63 -9.70
N ASP A 143 27.31 -16.53 -9.47
CA ASP A 143 28.22 -17.68 -9.58
C ASP A 143 28.14 -18.62 -8.35
N GLY A 144 28.88 -19.73 -8.37
CA GLY A 144 28.94 -20.68 -7.26
C GLY A 144 29.47 -20.11 -5.94
N ARG A 145 30.02 -18.91 -5.96
CA ARG A 145 30.52 -18.21 -4.79
C ARG A 145 29.55 -17.11 -4.30
N GLY A 146 28.41 -16.94 -4.96
CA GLY A 146 27.43 -15.89 -4.67
C GLY A 146 27.82 -14.51 -5.19
N THR A 147 28.77 -14.44 -6.15
CA THR A 147 29.12 -13.19 -6.81
C THR A 147 28.13 -12.91 -7.92
N ILE A 148 27.57 -11.71 -7.98
CA ILE A 148 26.63 -11.27 -9.00
C ILE A 148 27.38 -11.13 -10.33
N VAL A 149 26.93 -11.88 -11.36
CA VAL A 149 27.50 -11.87 -12.71
C VAL A 149 26.56 -11.26 -13.75
N PHE A 150 25.30 -11.09 -13.41
CA PHE A 150 24.30 -10.43 -14.25
C PHE A 150 23.17 -9.88 -13.41
N VAL A 151 22.64 -8.73 -13.81
CA VAL A 151 21.39 -8.16 -13.34
C VAL A 151 20.66 -7.53 -14.52
N ASN A 152 19.33 -7.57 -14.52
CA ASN A 152 18.56 -6.83 -15.51
C ASN A 152 18.14 -5.45 -14.97
N LYS A 153 17.64 -4.60 -15.86
CA LYS A 153 17.16 -3.25 -15.51
C LYS A 153 16.08 -3.25 -14.41
N ALA A 154 15.19 -4.25 -14.42
CA ALA A 154 14.17 -4.38 -13.39
C ALA A 154 14.78 -4.64 -11.99
N ALA A 155 15.87 -5.42 -11.91
CA ALA A 155 16.58 -5.65 -10.64
C ALA A 155 17.25 -4.37 -10.14
N SER A 156 17.95 -3.63 -11.00
CA SER A 156 18.54 -2.33 -10.65
C SER A 156 17.49 -1.36 -10.09
N THR A 157 16.36 -1.24 -10.76
CA THR A 157 15.23 -0.40 -10.31
C THR A 157 14.64 -0.89 -8.99
N LEU A 158 14.41 -2.18 -8.84
CA LEU A 158 13.81 -2.78 -7.65
C LEU A 158 14.67 -2.57 -6.41
N PHE A 159 15.99 -2.79 -6.54
CA PHE A 159 16.92 -2.71 -5.42
C PHE A 159 17.49 -1.30 -5.19
N GLY A 160 17.37 -0.40 -6.19
CA GLY A 160 17.88 0.96 -6.11
C GLY A 160 19.41 1.05 -6.18
N TYR A 161 20.06 0.15 -6.92
CA TYR A 161 21.49 0.17 -7.21
C TYR A 161 21.70 0.31 -8.72
N ASP A 162 22.78 0.95 -9.11
CA ASP A 162 23.24 0.90 -10.50
C ASP A 162 23.85 -0.48 -10.80
N GLU A 163 23.77 -0.90 -12.06
CA GLU A 163 24.29 -2.20 -12.49
C GLU A 163 25.77 -2.39 -12.12
N GLU A 164 26.59 -1.33 -12.27
CA GLU A 164 28.02 -1.34 -11.97
C GLU A 164 28.30 -1.59 -10.47
N ASP A 165 27.40 -1.14 -9.59
CA ASP A 165 27.49 -1.35 -8.14
C ASP A 165 27.08 -2.77 -7.71
N LEU A 166 26.36 -3.49 -8.55
CA LEU A 166 25.92 -4.85 -8.29
C LEU A 166 26.89 -5.89 -8.85
N LEU A 167 27.38 -5.69 -10.08
CA LEU A 167 28.28 -6.63 -10.77
C LEU A 167 29.58 -6.85 -9.99
N GLY A 168 29.98 -8.10 -9.84
CA GLY A 168 31.17 -8.48 -9.09
C GLY A 168 31.03 -8.45 -7.57
N HIS A 169 29.93 -7.93 -7.03
CA HIS A 169 29.66 -7.90 -5.61
C HIS A 169 28.90 -9.14 -5.14
N LYS A 170 28.82 -9.32 -3.83
CA LYS A 170 28.13 -10.47 -3.22
C LYS A 170 26.64 -10.22 -3.14
N VAL A 171 25.83 -11.22 -3.52
CA VAL A 171 24.36 -11.16 -3.47
C VAL A 171 23.82 -10.90 -2.06
N GLU A 172 24.59 -11.19 -1.03
CA GLU A 172 24.27 -10.91 0.38
C GLU A 172 24.00 -9.43 0.65
N MET A 173 24.43 -8.51 -0.20
CA MET A 173 24.10 -7.08 -0.08
C MET A 173 22.61 -6.81 -0.24
N LEU A 174 21.91 -7.64 -1.03
CA LEU A 174 20.47 -7.57 -1.30
C LEU A 174 19.62 -8.28 -0.24
N ILE A 175 20.27 -8.89 0.75
CA ILE A 175 19.64 -9.71 1.80
C ILE A 175 19.66 -8.96 3.13
N PRO A 176 18.58 -8.99 3.93
CA PRO A 176 18.59 -8.45 5.30
C PRO A 176 19.69 -9.05 6.17
N GLU A 177 20.25 -8.25 7.08
CA GLU A 177 21.46 -8.59 7.85
C GLU A 177 21.36 -9.89 8.62
N GLU A 178 20.19 -10.19 9.16
CA GLU A 178 19.94 -11.40 9.94
C GLU A 178 20.13 -12.70 9.14
N PHE A 179 19.95 -12.65 7.81
CA PHE A 179 20.04 -13.84 6.94
C PHE A 179 21.38 -13.94 6.18
N ARG A 180 22.19 -12.87 6.14
CA ARG A 180 23.46 -12.83 5.39
C ARG A 180 24.44 -13.92 5.76
N ARG A 181 24.56 -14.23 7.06
CA ARG A 181 25.49 -15.25 7.56
C ARG A 181 25.12 -16.66 7.14
N ALA A 182 23.82 -16.95 7.02
CA ALA A 182 23.32 -18.28 6.68
C ALA A 182 23.21 -18.48 5.15
N HIS A 183 23.09 -17.42 4.38
CA HIS A 183 22.83 -17.49 2.93
C HIS A 183 23.89 -18.27 2.13
N PRO A 184 25.21 -18.10 2.35
CA PRO A 184 26.23 -18.89 1.62
C PRO A 184 26.07 -20.40 1.81
N VAL A 185 25.59 -20.86 2.96
CA VAL A 185 25.32 -22.29 3.23
C VAL A 185 24.12 -22.76 2.40
N TYR A 186 23.08 -21.93 2.31
CA TYR A 186 21.90 -22.24 1.48
C TYR A 186 22.25 -22.26 -0.01
N LEU A 187 23.06 -21.32 -0.48
CA LEU A 187 23.54 -21.28 -1.85
C LEU A 187 24.39 -22.51 -2.17
N GLY A 188 25.35 -22.89 -1.32
CA GLY A 188 26.16 -24.09 -1.47
C GLY A 188 25.31 -25.38 -1.50
N SER A 189 24.30 -25.47 -0.65
CA SER A 189 23.35 -26.58 -0.67
C SER A 189 22.53 -26.64 -1.97
N PHE A 190 22.14 -25.48 -2.52
CA PHE A 190 21.43 -25.41 -3.78
C PHE A 190 22.32 -25.84 -4.95
N MET A 191 23.57 -25.39 -4.99
CA MET A 191 24.55 -25.78 -6.01
C MET A 191 24.79 -27.29 -6.08
N ASN A 192 24.78 -27.97 -4.94
CA ASN A 192 24.99 -29.42 -4.88
C ASN A 192 23.77 -30.24 -5.34
N ASN A 193 22.59 -29.66 -5.38
CA ASN A 193 21.35 -30.32 -5.78
C ASN A 193 20.47 -29.34 -6.60
N SER A 194 21.04 -28.91 -7.73
CA SER A 194 20.51 -27.85 -8.58
C SER A 194 19.22 -28.28 -9.29
N THR A 195 18.08 -28.04 -8.66
CA THR A 195 16.76 -28.18 -9.27
C THR A 195 16.01 -26.87 -9.15
N GLU A 196 15.24 -26.52 -10.18
CA GLU A 196 14.36 -25.36 -10.12
C GLU A 196 13.45 -25.43 -8.89
N ARG A 197 13.40 -24.36 -8.11
CA ARG A 197 12.52 -24.28 -6.95
C ARG A 197 12.09 -22.85 -6.63
N PHE A 198 10.90 -22.74 -6.09
CA PHE A 198 10.41 -21.52 -5.46
C PHE A 198 10.90 -21.46 -4.01
N MET A 199 11.50 -20.33 -3.63
CA MET A 199 11.84 -20.03 -2.25
C MET A 199 10.65 -19.35 -1.56
N GLY A 200 10.41 -19.71 -0.29
CA GLY A 200 9.37 -19.05 0.49
C GLY A 200 8.02 -19.76 0.54
N LEU A 201 7.88 -20.97 0.00
CA LEU A 201 6.69 -21.79 0.25
C LEU A 201 6.51 -22.00 1.77
N GLY A 202 5.60 -21.19 2.38
CA GLY A 202 5.31 -21.19 3.81
C GLY A 202 6.26 -20.39 4.71
N ARG A 203 7.12 -19.51 4.14
CA ARG A 203 7.99 -18.58 4.89
C ARG A 203 7.99 -17.21 4.23
N ASP A 204 7.85 -16.18 5.04
CA ASP A 204 8.00 -14.80 4.58
C ASP A 204 9.47 -14.53 4.24
N LEU A 205 9.73 -14.30 2.95
CA LEU A 205 11.05 -13.87 2.49
C LEU A 205 11.08 -12.35 2.37
N PHE A 206 12.22 -11.78 2.73
CA PHE A 206 12.47 -10.35 2.62
C PHE A 206 13.76 -10.08 1.89
N ALA A 207 13.75 -9.02 1.08
CA ALA A 207 14.94 -8.44 0.46
C ALA A 207 15.20 -7.04 1.04
N ARG A 208 16.37 -6.47 0.73
CA ARG A 208 16.81 -5.16 1.19
C ARG A 208 17.23 -4.29 0.01
N ARG A 209 16.72 -3.07 -0.05
CA ARG A 209 17.11 -2.05 -1.04
C ARG A 209 18.40 -1.31 -0.62
N SER A 210 18.94 -0.49 -1.51
CA SER A 210 20.13 0.35 -1.28
C SER A 210 19.95 1.35 -0.14
N ASP A 211 18.75 1.89 0.04
CA ASP A 211 18.37 2.80 1.13
C ASP A 211 18.23 2.11 2.49
N GLY A 212 18.39 0.77 2.54
CA GLY A 212 18.20 -0.04 3.73
C GLY A 212 16.79 -0.53 3.96
N THR A 213 15.80 -0.11 3.16
CA THR A 213 14.41 -0.55 3.26
C THR A 213 14.28 -2.05 3.04
N ARG A 214 13.54 -2.71 3.93
CA ARG A 214 13.21 -4.13 3.84
C ARG A 214 11.82 -4.29 3.22
N PHE A 215 11.68 -5.22 2.29
CA PHE A 215 10.41 -5.47 1.61
C PHE A 215 10.18 -6.97 1.36
N PRO A 216 8.92 -7.44 1.35
CA PRO A 216 8.59 -8.84 1.13
C PRO A 216 8.78 -9.21 -0.34
N VAL A 217 9.35 -10.40 -0.57
CA VAL A 217 9.63 -10.90 -1.94
C VAL A 217 9.23 -12.35 -2.11
N GLU A 218 8.92 -12.70 -3.35
CA GLU A 218 8.89 -14.07 -3.84
C GLU A 218 10.10 -14.31 -4.74
N ILE A 219 10.83 -15.40 -4.54
CA ILE A 219 12.05 -15.71 -5.27
C ILE A 219 11.94 -17.10 -5.91
N SER A 220 12.18 -17.16 -7.21
CA SER A 220 12.37 -18.40 -7.95
C SER A 220 13.84 -18.56 -8.30
N LEU A 221 14.39 -19.76 -8.09
CA LEU A 221 15.78 -20.10 -8.42
C LEU A 221 15.80 -21.12 -9.55
N THR A 222 16.55 -20.80 -10.61
CA THR A 222 16.77 -21.66 -11.77
C THR A 222 18.26 -21.85 -11.99
N PRO A 223 18.79 -23.07 -11.99
CA PRO A 223 20.19 -23.32 -12.32
C PRO A 223 20.41 -23.14 -13.83
N VAL A 224 21.53 -22.55 -14.20
CA VAL A 224 21.96 -22.32 -15.58
C VAL A 224 23.35 -22.87 -15.77
N ASP A 225 23.49 -23.84 -16.69
CA ASP A 225 24.80 -24.42 -17.03
C ASP A 225 25.60 -23.44 -17.87
N ALA A 226 26.81 -23.13 -17.44
CA ALA A 226 27.74 -22.27 -18.15
C ALA A 226 29.12 -22.93 -18.24
N PRO A 227 29.97 -22.57 -19.23
CA PRO A 227 31.33 -23.11 -19.34
C PRO A 227 32.19 -22.88 -18.09
N SER A 228 31.88 -21.84 -17.31
CA SER A 228 32.54 -21.50 -16.05
C SER A 228 32.03 -22.26 -14.83
N GLY A 229 31.01 -23.13 -14.99
CA GLY A 229 30.31 -23.84 -13.94
C GLY A 229 28.84 -23.46 -13.85
N VAL A 230 28.11 -24.02 -12.88
CA VAL A 230 26.71 -23.74 -12.68
C VAL A 230 26.53 -22.32 -12.15
N LEU A 231 25.68 -21.55 -12.78
CA LEU A 231 25.18 -20.25 -12.32
C LEU A 231 23.78 -20.41 -11.73
N VAL A 232 23.34 -19.51 -10.88
CA VAL A 232 21.98 -19.48 -10.35
C VAL A 232 21.30 -18.20 -10.81
N MET A 233 20.24 -18.33 -11.59
CA MET A 233 19.32 -17.26 -11.92
C MET A 233 18.26 -17.16 -10.85
N SER A 234 18.16 -16.01 -10.22
CA SER A 234 17.10 -15.65 -9.27
C SER A 234 16.11 -14.71 -9.94
N THR A 235 14.84 -15.09 -10.02
CA THR A 235 13.75 -14.18 -10.41
C THR A 235 13.06 -13.70 -9.15
N ILE A 236 12.96 -12.39 -8.97
CA ILE A 236 12.51 -11.74 -7.73
C ILE A 236 11.28 -10.89 -8.04
N VAL A 237 10.21 -11.10 -7.27
CA VAL A 237 8.96 -10.35 -7.38
C VAL A 237 8.71 -9.62 -6.06
N ASP A 238 8.49 -8.32 -6.12
CA ASP A 238 8.08 -7.50 -4.97
C ASP A 238 6.62 -7.79 -4.61
N LEU A 239 6.38 -8.14 -3.37
CA LEU A 239 5.04 -8.45 -2.85
C LEU A 239 4.45 -7.29 -2.01
N SER A 240 5.11 -6.13 -1.92
CA SER A 240 4.69 -5.02 -1.04
C SER A 240 3.26 -4.57 -1.32
N GLU A 241 2.90 -4.35 -2.58
CA GLU A 241 1.54 -3.94 -2.97
C GLU A 241 0.51 -5.03 -2.64
N ARG A 242 0.85 -6.30 -2.89
CA ARG A 242 -0.04 -7.42 -2.63
C ARG A 242 -0.29 -7.62 -1.14
N VAL A 243 0.73 -7.49 -0.30
CA VAL A 243 0.62 -7.59 1.16
C VAL A 243 -0.20 -6.42 1.70
N ALA A 244 0.09 -5.18 1.28
CA ALA A 244 -0.66 -3.99 1.70
C ALA A 244 -2.15 -4.07 1.30
N ALA A 245 -2.45 -4.55 0.10
CA ALA A 245 -3.82 -4.75 -0.36
C ALA A 245 -4.56 -5.82 0.48
N ALA A 246 -3.89 -6.95 0.78
CA ALA A 246 -4.45 -8.01 1.61
C ALA A 246 -4.76 -7.52 3.04
N GLU A 247 -3.86 -6.75 3.65
CA GLU A 247 -4.06 -6.14 4.98
C GLU A 247 -5.20 -5.12 4.98
N ALA A 248 -5.33 -4.31 3.91
CA ALA A 248 -6.43 -3.36 3.77
C ALA A 248 -7.79 -4.07 3.68
N VAL A 249 -7.87 -5.17 2.91
CA VAL A 249 -9.08 -6.00 2.80
C VAL A 249 -9.41 -6.65 4.15
N ALA A 250 -8.41 -7.19 4.85
CA ALA A 250 -8.62 -7.80 6.17
C ALA A 250 -9.16 -6.80 7.19
N ARG A 251 -8.61 -5.56 7.23
CA ARG A 251 -9.12 -4.48 8.10
C ARG A 251 -10.57 -4.12 7.77
N LYS A 252 -10.90 -3.94 6.49
CA LYS A 252 -12.28 -3.64 6.08
C LYS A 252 -13.25 -4.77 6.39
N SER A 253 -12.83 -6.01 6.23
CA SER A 253 -13.64 -7.18 6.59
C SER A 253 -13.92 -7.24 8.10
N ALA A 254 -12.92 -6.96 8.93
CA ALA A 254 -13.09 -6.90 10.38
C ALA A 254 -14.04 -5.75 10.82
N GLU A 255 -13.91 -4.57 10.21
CA GLU A 255 -14.81 -3.43 10.44
C GLU A 255 -16.26 -3.77 10.07
N LEU A 256 -16.47 -4.36 8.89
CA LEU A 256 -17.80 -4.79 8.43
C LEU A 256 -18.40 -5.88 9.35
N ALA A 257 -17.60 -6.81 9.84
CA ALA A 257 -18.05 -7.83 10.77
C ALA A 257 -18.51 -7.21 12.10
N ALA A 258 -17.76 -6.25 12.64
CA ALA A 258 -18.13 -5.54 13.87
C ALA A 258 -19.45 -4.76 13.71
N LEU A 259 -19.60 -4.02 12.61
CA LEU A 259 -20.84 -3.30 12.28
C LEU A 259 -22.04 -4.26 12.11
N ASN A 260 -21.84 -5.42 11.52
CA ASN A 260 -22.91 -6.42 11.34
C ASN A 260 -23.36 -6.99 12.69
N VAL A 261 -22.44 -7.24 13.62
CA VAL A 261 -22.79 -7.67 14.99
C VAL A 261 -23.60 -6.57 15.69
N GLU A 262 -23.18 -5.31 15.61
CA GLU A 262 -23.92 -4.19 16.21
C GLU A 262 -25.33 -4.06 15.62
N LEU A 263 -25.47 -4.12 14.29
CA LEU A 263 -26.74 -4.08 13.59
C LEU A 263 -27.66 -5.23 14.01
N SER A 264 -27.12 -6.44 14.17
CA SER A 264 -27.88 -7.62 14.60
C SER A 264 -28.39 -7.47 16.02
N HIS A 265 -27.57 -6.96 16.93
CA HIS A 265 -27.99 -6.64 18.30
C HIS A 265 -29.08 -5.57 18.33
N PHE A 266 -28.92 -4.50 17.53
CA PHE A 266 -29.95 -3.46 17.39
C PHE A 266 -31.28 -4.03 16.90
N ALA A 267 -31.27 -4.80 15.82
CA ALA A 267 -32.48 -5.39 15.24
C ALA A 267 -33.20 -6.36 16.20
N TYR A 268 -32.42 -7.16 16.94
CA TYR A 268 -32.95 -8.08 17.95
C TYR A 268 -33.61 -7.31 19.12
N SER A 269 -32.89 -6.33 19.70
CA SER A 269 -33.42 -5.54 20.82
C SER A 269 -34.67 -4.74 20.42
N ALA A 270 -34.63 -4.08 19.25
CA ALA A 270 -35.80 -3.34 18.74
C ALA A 270 -37.01 -4.25 18.55
N SER A 271 -36.83 -5.45 17.98
CA SER A 271 -37.89 -6.43 17.77
C SER A 271 -38.48 -6.92 19.09
N HIS A 272 -37.64 -7.22 20.08
CA HIS A 272 -38.08 -7.69 21.41
C HIS A 272 -38.92 -6.62 22.10
N ASP A 273 -38.45 -5.36 22.09
CA ASP A 273 -39.08 -4.26 22.82
C ASP A 273 -40.36 -3.74 22.15
N LEU A 274 -40.53 -4.02 20.86
CA LEU A 274 -41.80 -3.77 20.16
C LEU A 274 -42.82 -4.92 20.38
N LYS A 275 -42.37 -6.16 20.55
CA LYS A 275 -43.25 -7.32 20.77
C LYS A 275 -43.93 -7.29 22.15
N ALA A 276 -43.22 -6.86 23.20
CA ALA A 276 -43.75 -6.86 24.57
C ALA A 276 -45.02 -5.99 24.74
N PRO A 277 -45.04 -4.70 24.34
CA PRO A 277 -46.27 -3.89 24.45
C PRO A 277 -47.42 -4.39 23.60
N LEU A 278 -47.15 -4.94 22.40
CA LEU A 278 -48.19 -5.55 21.55
C LEU A 278 -48.87 -6.74 22.25
N SER A 279 -48.06 -7.59 22.91
CA SER A 279 -48.60 -8.72 23.69
C SER A 279 -49.42 -8.22 24.88
N SER A 280 -49.01 -7.15 25.57
CA SER A 280 -49.78 -6.54 26.67
C SER A 280 -51.09 -5.94 26.18
N ILE A 281 -51.11 -5.24 25.04
CA ILE A 281 -52.33 -4.70 24.42
C ILE A 281 -53.31 -5.84 24.10
N THR A 282 -52.80 -6.92 23.45
CA THR A 282 -53.62 -8.08 23.12
C THR A 282 -54.20 -8.73 24.37
N GLY A 283 -53.44 -8.89 25.44
CA GLY A 283 -53.89 -9.44 26.71
C GLY A 283 -54.98 -8.58 27.36
N LEU A 284 -54.79 -7.25 27.42
CA LEU A 284 -55.80 -6.34 27.98
C LEU A 284 -57.08 -6.30 27.13
N LEU A 285 -56.99 -6.39 25.82
CA LEU A 285 -58.16 -6.45 24.96
C LEU A 285 -58.96 -7.78 25.16
N ASN A 286 -58.27 -8.88 25.40
CA ASN A 286 -58.94 -10.16 25.72
C ASN A 286 -59.67 -10.06 27.07
N LEU A 287 -59.05 -9.44 28.10
CA LEU A 287 -59.72 -9.16 29.39
C LEU A 287 -60.94 -8.25 29.20
N CYS A 288 -60.84 -7.21 28.35
CA CYS A 288 -62.00 -6.36 28.07
C CYS A 288 -63.18 -7.14 27.43
N ILE A 289 -62.89 -8.16 26.64
CA ILE A 289 -63.94 -9.01 26.05
C ILE A 289 -64.60 -9.86 27.14
N GLU A 290 -63.83 -10.48 28.04
CA GLU A 290 -64.33 -11.26 29.19
C GLU A 290 -65.17 -10.37 30.14
N ASP A 291 -64.66 -9.19 30.51
CA ASP A 291 -65.36 -8.23 31.37
C ASP A 291 -66.67 -7.71 30.76
N LEU A 292 -66.75 -7.59 29.40
CA LEU A 292 -67.96 -7.22 28.68
C LEU A 292 -69.00 -8.31 28.76
N ASP A 293 -68.60 -9.58 28.62
CA ASP A 293 -69.48 -10.72 28.71
C ASP A 293 -70.07 -10.88 30.15
N GLU A 294 -69.33 -10.47 31.18
CA GLU A 294 -69.71 -10.47 32.57
C GLU A 294 -70.52 -9.22 33.00
N GLY A 295 -70.53 -8.17 32.15
CA GLY A 295 -71.20 -6.90 32.45
C GLY A 295 -70.37 -5.90 33.28
N ASN A 296 -69.06 -6.12 33.43
CA ASN A 296 -68.13 -5.31 34.28
C ASN A 296 -67.65 -4.07 33.51
N LEU A 297 -68.53 -3.13 33.17
CA LEU A 297 -68.22 -1.95 32.34
C LEU A 297 -67.13 -1.02 32.87
N ASP A 298 -66.97 -0.94 34.19
CA ASP A 298 -65.93 -0.09 34.80
C ASP A 298 -64.53 -0.66 34.58
N GLU A 299 -64.35 -1.99 34.68
CA GLU A 299 -63.08 -2.68 34.36
C GLU A 299 -62.74 -2.60 32.89
N VAL A 300 -63.73 -2.75 31.99
CA VAL A 300 -63.56 -2.51 30.56
C VAL A 300 -62.97 -1.13 30.27
N ARG A 301 -63.56 -0.09 30.92
CA ARG A 301 -63.08 1.29 30.72
C ARG A 301 -61.65 1.49 31.22
N GLU A 302 -61.33 0.93 32.38
CA GLU A 302 -59.94 1.00 32.91
C GLU A 302 -58.94 0.29 32.04
N ASN A 303 -59.26 -0.95 31.59
CA ASN A 303 -58.40 -1.71 30.71
C ASN A 303 -58.20 -1.03 29.33
N LEU A 304 -59.24 -0.44 28.74
CA LEU A 304 -59.13 0.37 27.52
C LEU A 304 -58.25 1.58 27.69
N ALA A 305 -58.36 2.31 28.86
CA ALA A 305 -57.47 3.41 29.14
C ALA A 305 -55.97 2.98 29.21
N ARG A 306 -55.71 1.81 29.82
CA ARG A 306 -54.37 1.20 29.83
C ARG A 306 -53.87 0.84 28.42
N VAL A 307 -54.74 0.31 27.57
CA VAL A 307 -54.41 -0.02 26.15
C VAL A 307 -54.01 1.26 25.40
N ILE A 308 -54.77 2.34 25.56
CA ILE A 308 -54.46 3.61 24.89
C ILE A 308 -53.11 4.15 25.37
N ASP A 309 -52.80 4.11 26.66
CA ASP A 309 -51.53 4.57 27.23
C ASP A 309 -50.34 3.72 26.69
N ILE A 310 -50.49 2.38 26.69
CA ILE A 310 -49.45 1.47 26.10
C ILE A 310 -49.25 1.77 24.63
N SER A 311 -50.34 2.00 23.85
CA SER A 311 -50.27 2.30 22.42
C SER A 311 -49.49 3.62 22.17
N HIS A 312 -49.80 4.68 22.90
CA HIS A 312 -49.07 5.95 22.77
C HIS A 312 -47.57 5.81 23.10
N ARG A 313 -47.23 5.10 24.18
CA ARG A 313 -45.85 4.81 24.53
C ARG A 313 -45.13 4.01 23.47
N SER A 314 -45.81 3.03 22.88
CA SER A 314 -45.24 2.20 21.81
C SER A 314 -44.96 3.02 20.55
N ALA A 315 -45.89 3.91 20.16
CA ALA A 315 -45.69 4.82 19.03
C ALA A 315 -44.44 5.69 19.19
N LYS A 316 -44.24 6.27 20.39
CA LYS A 316 -43.02 7.05 20.70
C LYS A 316 -41.75 6.21 20.62
N LYS A 317 -41.78 4.94 21.07
CA LYS A 317 -40.64 4.03 20.93
C LYS A 317 -40.27 3.75 19.47
N VAL A 318 -41.29 3.48 18.63
CA VAL A 318 -41.05 3.28 17.17
C VAL A 318 -40.43 4.51 16.55
N GLU A 319 -40.90 5.69 16.93
CA GLU A 319 -40.33 6.95 16.42
C GLU A 319 -38.87 7.16 16.86
N GLY A 320 -38.51 6.85 18.10
CA GLY A 320 -37.14 6.85 18.60
C GLY A 320 -36.22 5.88 17.84
N VAL A 321 -36.69 4.65 17.57
CA VAL A 321 -35.93 3.67 16.75
C VAL A 321 -35.71 4.19 15.34
N LEU A 322 -36.75 4.79 14.71
CA LEU A 322 -36.63 5.40 13.37
C LEU A 322 -35.66 6.57 13.35
N GLN A 323 -35.63 7.41 14.39
CA GLN A 323 -34.68 8.51 14.52
C GLN A 323 -33.25 7.98 14.61
N ILE A 324 -32.98 6.92 15.38
CA ILE A 324 -31.66 6.27 15.46
C ILE A 324 -31.26 5.70 14.09
N ALA A 325 -32.16 5.03 13.38
CA ALA A 325 -31.89 4.47 12.06
C ALA A 325 -31.64 5.54 10.98
N ARG A 326 -32.25 6.70 11.11
CA ARG A 326 -32.04 7.86 10.23
C ARG A 326 -30.79 8.66 10.56
N ALA A 327 -30.36 8.64 11.82
CA ALA A 327 -29.17 9.36 12.28
C ALA A 327 -27.86 8.98 11.57
N GLY A 328 -27.83 7.83 10.87
CA GLY A 328 -26.68 7.36 10.08
C GLY A 328 -26.71 7.72 8.59
N ARG A 329 -27.74 8.44 8.12
CA ARG A 329 -27.88 8.80 6.69
C ARG A 329 -27.74 10.31 6.52
N ASP A 330 -27.10 10.72 5.45
CA ASP A 330 -26.80 12.05 4.91
C ASP A 330 -27.02 13.25 5.88
N GLY A 331 -25.93 14.00 6.17
CA GLY A 331 -25.96 15.18 7.04
C GLY A 331 -26.94 16.23 6.52
N MET A 332 -27.70 16.82 7.44
CA MET A 332 -28.54 17.98 7.13
C MET A 332 -27.67 19.23 6.94
N PRO A 333 -28.16 20.26 6.21
CA PRO A 333 -27.40 21.48 6.07
C PRO A 333 -27.13 22.10 7.44
N LYS A 334 -25.87 22.44 7.70
CA LYS A 334 -25.45 23.17 8.88
C LYS A 334 -25.83 24.63 8.74
N VAL A 335 -26.39 25.20 9.78
CA VAL A 335 -26.84 26.59 9.85
C VAL A 335 -26.31 27.27 11.14
N PRO A 336 -26.11 28.59 11.14
CA PRO A 336 -25.79 29.32 12.36
C PRO A 336 -26.98 29.28 13.36
N VAL A 337 -26.70 28.89 14.56
CA VAL A 337 -27.69 28.62 15.59
C VAL A 337 -27.35 29.39 16.87
N LEU A 338 -28.32 30.10 17.43
CA LEU A 338 -28.21 30.74 18.76
C LEU A 338 -28.72 29.77 19.81
N LEU A 339 -27.84 29.35 20.73
CA LEU A 339 -28.14 28.35 21.75
C LEU A 339 -29.24 28.81 22.73
N ASP A 340 -29.22 30.07 23.14
CA ASP A 340 -30.20 30.69 24.05
C ASP A 340 -31.63 30.61 23.50
N ALA A 341 -31.82 30.94 22.24
CA ALA A 341 -33.13 30.91 21.58
C ALA A 341 -33.69 29.46 21.48
N ILE A 342 -32.85 28.49 21.15
CA ILE A 342 -33.27 27.09 21.02
C ILE A 342 -33.58 26.51 22.41
N ILE A 343 -32.76 26.75 23.39
CA ILE A 343 -32.99 26.22 24.74
C ILE A 343 -34.25 26.81 25.33
N ALA A 344 -34.53 28.12 25.14
CA ALA A 344 -35.76 28.74 25.55
C ALA A 344 -37.02 28.14 24.88
N GLU A 345 -36.94 27.89 23.57
CA GLU A 345 -38.03 27.23 22.80
C GLU A 345 -38.30 25.83 23.40
N ILE A 346 -37.27 24.97 23.49
CA ILE A 346 -37.40 23.61 24.03
C ILE A 346 -37.92 23.61 25.46
N TRP A 347 -37.43 24.52 26.28
CA TRP A 347 -37.88 24.63 27.69
C TRP A 347 -39.37 24.95 27.80
N ILE A 348 -39.89 25.88 26.99
CA ILE A 348 -41.31 26.21 26.95
C ILE A 348 -42.12 24.99 26.49
N ASP A 349 -41.67 24.29 25.47
CA ASP A 349 -42.34 23.09 24.95
C ASP A 349 -42.41 21.96 25.99
N LEU A 350 -41.33 21.72 26.72
CA LEU A 350 -41.23 20.66 27.72
C LEU A 350 -42.05 20.96 28.98
N THR A 351 -42.16 22.26 29.37
CA THR A 351 -42.78 22.65 30.64
C THR A 351 -44.17 23.28 30.52
N GLY A 352 -44.61 23.55 29.25
CA GLY A 352 -45.83 24.31 29.01
C GLY A 352 -45.83 25.70 29.64
N GLY A 353 -44.65 26.24 29.93
CA GLY A 353 -44.46 27.54 30.57
C GLY A 353 -44.85 27.61 32.07
N LYS A 354 -45.10 26.47 32.73
CA LYS A 354 -45.57 26.37 34.12
C LYS A 354 -44.71 25.43 34.98
N SER A 355 -43.38 25.53 34.91
CA SER A 355 -42.49 24.71 35.72
C SER A 355 -42.15 25.38 37.08
N THR A 356 -42.07 24.57 38.13
CA THR A 356 -41.46 24.95 39.41
C THR A 356 -39.94 24.77 39.41
N THR A 357 -39.40 24.13 38.42
CA THR A 357 -37.95 23.92 38.23
C THR A 357 -37.33 25.18 37.67
N LYS A 358 -36.24 25.61 38.29
CA LYS A 358 -35.47 26.80 37.90
C LYS A 358 -34.53 26.41 36.77
N LEU A 359 -34.55 27.13 35.64
CA LEU A 359 -33.57 27.02 34.57
C LEU A 359 -32.54 28.15 34.70
N GLU A 360 -31.28 27.80 34.78
CA GLU A 360 -30.14 28.74 34.81
C GLU A 360 -29.36 28.57 33.50
N LEU A 361 -28.99 29.70 32.86
CA LEU A 361 -28.29 29.72 31.59
C LEU A 361 -26.96 30.49 31.77
N GLU A 362 -25.85 29.81 31.47
CA GLU A 362 -24.49 30.34 31.54
C GLU A 362 -23.79 30.20 30.20
N PHE A 363 -23.88 31.20 29.32
CA PHE A 363 -23.28 31.15 28.01
C PHE A 363 -21.98 31.96 27.97
N ASN A 364 -20.82 31.23 27.93
CA ASN A 364 -19.50 31.81 27.79
C ASN A 364 -19.01 31.74 26.33
N TYR A 365 -19.77 31.06 25.45
CA TYR A 365 -19.55 31.00 24.01
C TYR A 365 -20.58 31.93 23.34
N ALA A 366 -20.11 33.02 22.75
CA ALA A 366 -20.96 34.09 22.25
C ALA A 366 -21.27 34.00 20.73
N ASP A 367 -20.48 33.24 19.98
CA ASP A 367 -20.67 33.11 18.54
C ASP A 367 -21.84 32.16 18.20
N PRO A 368 -22.56 32.36 17.09
CA PRO A 368 -23.52 31.40 16.62
C PRO A 368 -22.84 30.05 16.31
N LEU A 369 -23.39 28.96 16.84
CA LEU A 369 -22.90 27.61 16.58
C LEU A 369 -23.33 27.12 15.18
N VAL A 370 -22.39 26.84 14.30
CA VAL A 370 -22.71 26.31 12.94
C VAL A 370 -22.90 24.80 13.04
N THR A 371 -24.17 24.36 13.01
CA THR A 371 -24.51 22.95 13.17
C THR A 371 -25.86 22.61 12.54
N GLU A 372 -26.21 21.33 12.53
CA GLU A 372 -27.53 20.85 12.11
C GLU A 372 -28.58 21.14 13.17
N LEU A 373 -29.41 22.15 12.95
CA LEU A 373 -30.44 22.59 13.88
C LEU A 373 -31.39 21.48 14.40
N PRO A 374 -31.95 20.60 13.53
CA PRO A 374 -32.85 19.53 14.00
C PRO A 374 -32.14 18.54 14.92
N THR A 375 -30.89 18.20 14.60
CA THR A 375 -30.07 17.28 15.38
C THR A 375 -29.74 17.87 16.77
N LEU A 376 -29.31 19.13 16.80
CA LEU A 376 -29.04 19.83 18.06
C LEU A 376 -30.28 19.93 18.93
N LYS A 377 -31.47 20.22 18.36
CA LYS A 377 -32.75 20.23 19.09
C LYS A 377 -33.01 18.89 19.76
N VAL A 378 -32.84 17.79 19.07
CA VAL A 378 -33.03 16.42 19.63
C VAL A 378 -32.06 16.14 20.76
N ILE A 379 -30.79 16.56 20.66
CA ILE A 379 -29.79 16.38 21.71
C ILE A 379 -30.22 17.15 22.98
N ILE A 380 -30.50 18.45 22.85
CA ILE A 380 -30.82 19.33 23.98
C ILE A 380 -32.17 18.92 24.60
N GLU A 381 -33.18 18.58 23.81
CA GLU A 381 -34.49 18.14 24.29
C GLU A 381 -34.36 16.86 25.15
N ASN A 382 -33.59 15.88 24.72
CA ASN A 382 -33.35 14.66 25.48
C ASN A 382 -32.63 14.94 26.80
N MET A 383 -31.62 15.81 26.79
CA MET A 383 -30.88 16.18 28.02
C MET A 383 -31.75 16.91 28.98
N LEU A 384 -32.50 17.94 28.55
CA LEU A 384 -33.41 18.71 29.40
C LEU A 384 -34.58 17.85 29.91
N SER A 385 -35.17 17.02 29.09
CA SER A 385 -36.24 16.09 29.48
C SER A 385 -35.76 15.12 30.57
N ASN A 386 -34.53 14.60 30.46
CA ASN A 386 -33.94 13.76 31.49
C ASN A 386 -33.72 14.53 32.77
N ALA A 387 -33.13 15.72 32.71
CA ALA A 387 -32.90 16.58 33.88
C ALA A 387 -34.20 16.91 34.61
N LEU A 388 -35.30 17.22 33.89
CA LEU A 388 -36.63 17.44 34.48
C LEU A 388 -37.19 16.18 35.13
N ARG A 389 -37.07 15.05 34.51
CA ARG A 389 -37.65 13.75 34.93
C ARG A 389 -37.02 13.21 36.21
N TYR A 390 -35.70 13.35 36.35
CA TYR A 390 -34.95 12.80 37.49
C TYR A 390 -34.70 13.80 38.62
N GLY A 391 -35.50 14.85 38.70
CA GLY A 391 -35.50 15.78 39.83
C GLY A 391 -35.69 15.05 41.16
N ASP A 392 -35.10 15.58 42.22
CA ASP A 392 -35.19 15.08 43.59
C ASP A 392 -36.24 15.88 44.38
N SER A 393 -37.40 15.23 44.62
CA SER A 393 -38.51 15.87 45.38
C SER A 393 -38.20 16.13 46.86
N SER A 394 -37.10 15.60 47.38
CA SER A 394 -36.64 15.91 48.75
C SER A 394 -35.91 17.23 48.83
N LYS A 395 -35.54 17.85 47.75
CA LYS A 395 -34.84 19.13 47.70
C LYS A 395 -35.82 20.31 47.64
N PRO A 396 -35.47 21.45 48.29
CA PRO A 396 -36.35 22.61 48.35
C PRO A 396 -36.57 23.25 46.97
N GLU A 397 -35.62 23.13 46.06
CA GLU A 397 -35.68 23.67 44.69
C GLU A 397 -34.98 22.72 43.73
N HIS A 398 -35.64 22.44 42.59
CA HIS A 398 -35.03 21.72 41.48
C HIS A 398 -34.43 22.73 40.51
N VAL A 399 -33.11 22.62 40.27
CA VAL A 399 -32.35 23.54 39.43
C VAL A 399 -31.71 22.78 38.31
N ILE A 400 -31.86 23.29 37.08
CA ILE A 400 -31.17 22.80 35.88
C ILE A 400 -30.33 23.94 35.34
N CYS A 401 -29.03 23.73 35.20
CA CYS A 401 -28.09 24.69 34.63
C CYS A 401 -27.62 24.20 33.26
N VAL A 402 -27.76 25.06 32.23
CA VAL A 402 -27.19 24.83 30.90
C VAL A 402 -26.06 25.81 30.70
N LYS A 403 -24.87 25.26 30.37
CA LYS A 403 -23.65 26.04 30.18
C LYS A 403 -23.03 25.78 28.82
N SER A 404 -22.48 26.83 28.21
CA SER A 404 -21.62 26.68 27.04
C SER A 404 -20.27 27.35 27.26
N ASP A 405 -19.19 26.64 26.93
CA ASP A 405 -17.80 27.11 27.02
C ASP A 405 -17.08 26.91 25.68
N ALA A 406 -16.20 27.84 25.30
CA ALA A 406 -15.29 27.62 24.20
C ALA A 406 -14.22 26.58 24.60
N VAL A 407 -13.92 25.68 23.72
CA VAL A 407 -12.79 24.70 23.81
C VAL A 407 -11.89 24.83 22.61
N GLU A 408 -10.69 24.22 22.66
CA GLU A 408 -9.64 24.39 21.65
C GLU A 408 -10.16 24.12 20.24
N ASP A 409 -10.98 23.07 20.04
CA ASP A 409 -11.50 22.63 18.74
C ASP A 409 -13.02 22.85 18.57
N GLY A 410 -13.66 23.74 19.37
CA GLY A 410 -15.09 23.93 19.22
C GLY A 410 -15.80 24.51 20.45
N VAL A 411 -17.01 24.01 20.69
CA VAL A 411 -17.84 24.41 21.83
C VAL A 411 -18.19 23.19 22.69
N LYS A 412 -18.10 23.34 24.01
CA LYS A 412 -18.59 22.37 24.98
C LYS A 412 -19.91 22.88 25.54
N ILE A 413 -20.95 22.04 25.48
CA ILE A 413 -22.27 22.32 26.05
C ILE A 413 -22.52 21.32 27.18
N SER A 414 -22.94 21.80 28.33
CA SER A 414 -23.28 20.95 29.47
C SER A 414 -24.69 21.24 29.99
N VAL A 415 -25.39 20.18 30.39
CA VAL A 415 -26.66 20.26 31.15
C VAL A 415 -26.45 19.56 32.46
N ARG A 416 -26.58 20.32 33.54
CA ARG A 416 -26.41 19.87 34.92
C ARG A 416 -27.71 20.02 35.69
N ASP A 417 -28.15 18.95 36.36
CA ASP A 417 -29.28 18.98 37.33
C ASP A 417 -28.79 18.69 38.74
N ASN A 418 -29.60 19.09 39.70
CA ASN A 418 -29.41 18.76 41.12
C ASN A 418 -30.33 17.61 41.56
N GLY A 419 -30.70 16.70 40.65
CA GLY A 419 -31.64 15.59 40.91
C GLY A 419 -31.07 14.45 41.76
N ILE A 420 -31.63 13.24 41.57
CA ILE A 420 -31.29 12.04 42.36
C ILE A 420 -29.88 11.50 42.10
N GLY A 421 -29.30 11.82 40.94
CA GLY A 421 -28.01 11.28 40.49
C GLY A 421 -28.04 9.81 40.10
N ILE A 422 -26.88 9.31 39.61
CA ILE A 422 -26.67 7.95 39.07
C ILE A 422 -25.54 7.29 39.85
N SER A 423 -25.70 6.01 40.20
CA SER A 423 -24.63 5.27 40.87
C SER A 423 -23.50 4.92 39.90
N GLU A 424 -22.26 4.83 40.38
CA GLU A 424 -21.06 4.53 39.60
C GLU A 424 -21.20 3.24 38.77
N GLN A 425 -21.83 2.20 39.35
CA GLN A 425 -22.08 0.92 38.63
C GLN A 425 -23.00 1.06 37.43
N ASN A 426 -23.81 2.09 37.40
CA ASN A 426 -24.77 2.35 36.33
C ASN A 426 -24.26 3.35 35.29
N LEU A 427 -23.22 4.16 35.58
CA LEU A 427 -22.67 5.15 34.64
C LEU A 427 -22.24 4.54 33.31
N LEU A 428 -21.63 3.35 33.35
CA LEU A 428 -21.21 2.66 32.14
C LEU A 428 -22.36 2.09 31.29
N LYS A 429 -23.57 2.04 31.88
CA LYS A 429 -24.76 1.44 31.23
C LYS A 429 -25.73 2.48 30.68
N VAL A 430 -25.64 3.74 31.07
CA VAL A 430 -26.65 4.77 30.71
C VAL A 430 -26.72 5.08 29.22
N PHE A 431 -25.64 4.83 28.48
CA PHE A 431 -25.57 5.00 27.02
C PHE A 431 -25.98 3.75 26.24
N GLN A 432 -26.20 2.61 26.94
CA GLN A 432 -26.69 1.40 26.29
C GLN A 432 -28.18 1.55 25.96
N MET A 433 -28.58 1.09 24.79
CA MET A 433 -29.97 1.15 24.33
C MET A 433 -30.87 0.32 25.25
N PHE A 434 -32.07 0.85 25.50
CA PHE A 434 -33.13 0.18 26.28
C PHE A 434 -32.81 -0.07 27.77
N ILE A 435 -31.72 0.45 28.30
CA ILE A 435 -31.40 0.36 29.74
C ILE A 435 -32.26 1.37 30.52
N ARG A 436 -32.97 0.86 31.49
CA ARG A 436 -33.79 1.63 32.46
C ARG A 436 -33.23 1.41 33.84
N LEU A 437 -32.87 2.49 34.54
CA LEU A 437 -32.26 2.44 35.87
C LEU A 437 -33.26 2.71 37.01
N ASP A 438 -34.43 3.28 36.68
CA ASP A 438 -35.49 3.69 37.63
C ASP A 438 -36.86 3.48 36.96
N GLU A 439 -37.90 3.30 37.74
CA GLU A 439 -39.29 3.20 37.26
C GLU A 439 -39.76 4.45 36.52
N ARG A 440 -39.20 5.61 36.87
CA ARG A 440 -39.41 6.89 36.18
C ARG A 440 -38.73 6.98 34.83
N SER A 441 -37.87 6.01 34.51
CA SER A 441 -37.15 6.00 33.24
C SER A 441 -38.12 5.92 32.09
N GLY A 442 -37.88 6.73 31.06
CA GLY A 442 -38.59 6.65 29.80
C GLY A 442 -38.23 5.37 29.01
N ASP A 443 -38.13 5.48 27.72
CA ASP A 443 -37.93 4.34 26.83
C ASP A 443 -36.49 3.76 26.81
N GLY A 444 -35.57 4.34 27.57
CA GLY A 444 -34.16 3.89 27.61
C GLY A 444 -33.38 4.16 26.32
N LEU A 445 -33.90 5.02 25.44
CA LEU A 445 -33.28 5.37 24.16
C LEU A 445 -32.65 6.76 24.12
N GLY A 446 -33.02 7.65 25.02
CA GLY A 446 -32.65 9.07 24.97
C GLY A 446 -31.14 9.33 24.97
N LEU A 447 -30.39 8.76 25.91
CA LEU A 447 -28.94 9.01 26.02
C LEU A 447 -28.13 8.26 24.92
N SER A 448 -28.57 7.07 24.51
CA SER A 448 -27.95 6.38 23.38
C SER A 448 -28.17 7.11 22.06
N LEU A 449 -29.33 7.77 21.88
CA LEU A 449 -29.59 8.64 20.73
C LEU A 449 -28.71 9.88 20.77
N VAL A 450 -28.59 10.52 21.94
CA VAL A 450 -27.71 11.70 22.14
C VAL A 450 -26.28 11.32 21.79
N GLN A 451 -25.77 10.21 22.30
CA GLN A 451 -24.41 9.76 22.00
C GLN A 451 -24.19 9.60 20.49
N LYS A 452 -25.04 8.86 19.80
CA LYS A 452 -24.93 8.66 18.34
C LYS A 452 -25.03 9.95 17.54
N GLN A 453 -25.86 10.89 17.96
CA GLN A 453 -25.98 12.19 17.27
C GLN A 453 -24.76 13.07 17.50
N VAL A 454 -24.20 13.10 18.71
CA VAL A 454 -22.99 13.84 19.04
C VAL A 454 -21.79 13.28 18.25
N GLU A 455 -21.60 11.94 18.26
CA GLU A 455 -20.55 11.25 17.50
C GLU A 455 -20.67 11.53 15.99
N ARG A 456 -21.90 11.53 15.44
CA ARG A 456 -22.15 11.87 14.03
C ARG A 456 -21.77 13.31 13.68
N LEU A 457 -21.97 14.25 14.61
CA LEU A 457 -21.55 15.64 14.44
C LEU A 457 -20.05 15.86 14.67
N GLY A 458 -19.30 14.79 14.96
CA GLY A 458 -17.85 14.84 15.19
C GLY A 458 -17.46 15.26 16.60
N GLY A 459 -18.38 15.18 17.56
CA GLY A 459 -18.16 15.54 18.96
C GLY A 459 -18.00 14.32 19.87
N GLU A 460 -17.76 14.60 21.15
CA GLU A 460 -17.68 13.62 22.23
C GLU A 460 -18.70 13.93 23.32
N ILE A 461 -19.24 12.90 23.99
CA ILE A 461 -20.15 13.02 25.11
C ILE A 461 -19.56 12.40 26.36
N THR A 462 -19.73 13.08 27.49
CA THR A 462 -19.32 12.62 28.84
C THR A 462 -20.43 12.82 29.85
N ILE A 463 -20.44 11.98 30.88
CA ILE A 463 -21.42 12.09 32.00
C ILE A 463 -20.69 12.02 33.33
N ASN A 464 -21.03 12.94 34.24
CA ASN A 464 -20.59 12.94 35.62
C ASN A 464 -21.83 12.94 36.53
N SER A 465 -21.89 12.03 37.48
CA SER A 465 -23.03 11.93 38.37
C SER A 465 -22.65 11.41 39.76
N THR A 466 -23.31 11.91 40.78
CA THR A 466 -23.17 11.40 42.15
C THR A 466 -24.57 11.29 42.76
N VAL A 467 -24.86 10.14 43.34
CA VAL A 467 -26.16 9.87 43.97
C VAL A 467 -26.46 10.94 45.01
N GLY A 468 -27.66 11.54 44.94
CA GLY A 468 -28.13 12.63 45.78
C GLY A 468 -27.58 14.03 45.48
N GLN A 469 -26.60 14.14 44.56
CA GLN A 469 -26.05 15.46 44.17
C GLN A 469 -26.57 15.93 42.80
N GLY A 470 -26.91 15.01 41.91
CA GLY A 470 -27.39 15.28 40.56
C GLY A 470 -26.50 14.72 39.47
N THR A 471 -26.79 15.11 38.24
CA THR A 471 -26.09 14.63 37.02
C THR A 471 -25.65 15.80 36.13
N GLU A 472 -24.48 15.72 35.58
CA GLU A 472 -23.97 16.61 34.54
C GLU A 472 -23.63 15.81 33.29
N ILE A 473 -24.28 16.15 32.18
CA ILE A 473 -24.00 15.59 30.87
C ILE A 473 -23.37 16.68 30.01
N CYS A 474 -22.19 16.40 29.46
CA CYS A 474 -21.46 17.33 28.63
C CYS A 474 -21.24 16.74 27.24
N PHE A 475 -21.33 17.54 26.20
CA PHE A 475 -20.91 17.16 24.86
C PHE A 475 -20.14 18.28 24.18
N THR A 476 -19.26 17.91 23.27
CA THR A 476 -18.49 18.85 22.44
C THR A 476 -19.01 18.81 21.02
N LEU A 477 -18.95 19.94 20.34
CA LEU A 477 -19.16 20.01 18.88
C LEU A 477 -18.01 20.79 18.26
N PRO A 478 -17.43 20.32 17.14
CA PRO A 478 -16.36 21.04 16.47
C PRO A 478 -16.89 22.37 15.92
N SER A 479 -16.10 23.43 16.05
CA SER A 479 -16.34 24.65 15.29
C SER A 479 -15.78 24.44 13.89
N GLU A 480 -16.54 24.75 12.83
CA GLU A 480 -15.94 24.86 11.51
C GLU A 480 -14.88 25.97 11.56
N GLU A 481 -13.62 25.66 11.17
CA GLU A 481 -12.60 26.66 10.94
C GLU A 481 -13.19 27.77 10.05
N LYS A 482 -13.07 29.02 10.52
CA LYS A 482 -13.26 30.17 9.65
C LYS A 482 -12.25 29.99 8.51
N THR A 483 -12.72 29.55 7.34
CA THR A 483 -11.96 29.70 6.10
C THR A 483 -11.66 31.18 5.99
N HIS A 484 -10.42 31.56 6.31
CA HIS A 484 -9.90 32.87 5.96
C HIS A 484 -9.83 32.93 4.44
N ASP A 485 -10.80 33.63 3.83
CA ASP A 485 -10.66 34.17 2.48
C ASP A 485 -9.53 35.22 2.43
#